data_47a673cf9d8ccc95cfbc62e805cd2500
#
_entry.id   47a673cf9d8ccc95cfbc62e805cd2500
#
_cell.length_a   1.000
_cell.length_b   1.000
_cell.length_c   1.000
_cell.angle_alpha   90.00
_cell.angle_beta   90.00
_cell.angle_gamma   90.00
#
_symmetry.space_group_name_H-M   'P 1'
#
loop_
_entity.id
_entity.type
_entity.pdbx_description
1 polymer ?
#
loop_
_entity_poly.entity_id
_entity_poly.type
_entity_poly.pdbx_seq_one_letter_code
_entity_poly.pdbx_strand_id
1 'polypeptide(L)'
;MQQTPTVLVVEDDREIGSLVCGLLGREGFQPRHVASGLEMDNALAETARNGRPIDLVILDLMLPGEDGLSICRRLRAAGNLPILMLTAKKDDIDRIIGLEMGADDYLPKPFNPRELLARIRAILRRAAPAKTPEPGPAVPTAASTLPPAERLGFAGFTFDLGARRLFRGEDEIELSTGDFEILVALVRHPQRVLTRDQLLDLAKGRSWEAYDRSVDVALSRLRRKIEDDPTQPQLIKTVRNAGYMLAVTVERL
;
A
#
# COMPACT_ATOMS: atom_id res chain seq x y z
N MET A 1 16.35 19.94 -3.54
CA MET A 1 15.74 20.08 -2.19
C MET A 1 14.67 19.01 -2.07
N GLN A 2 14.77 18.13 -1.08
CA GLN A 2 13.70 17.13 -0.84
C GLN A 2 12.45 17.87 -0.35
N GLN A 3 11.34 17.74 -1.07
CA GLN A 3 10.08 18.29 -0.59
C GLN A 3 9.66 17.54 0.66
N THR A 4 9.31 18.28 1.70
CA THR A 4 8.75 17.72 2.94
C THR A 4 7.40 17.11 2.63
N PRO A 5 7.16 15.81 2.93
CA PRO A 5 5.91 15.17 2.62
C PRO A 5 4.72 15.80 3.35
N THR A 6 3.62 16.00 2.63
CA THR A 6 2.37 16.56 3.16
C THR A 6 1.43 15.44 3.58
N VAL A 7 1.03 15.43 4.84
CA VAL A 7 0.15 14.41 5.44
C VAL A 7 -1.17 15.03 5.84
N LEU A 8 -2.26 14.56 5.25
CA LEU A 8 -3.60 14.99 5.61
C LEU A 8 -4.17 14.07 6.70
N VAL A 9 -4.55 14.65 7.83
CA VAL A 9 -5.15 13.95 8.97
C VAL A 9 -6.64 14.25 8.98
N VAL A 10 -7.47 13.22 8.77
CA VAL A 10 -8.93 13.29 8.76
C VAL A 10 -9.44 12.63 10.04
N GLU A 11 -9.79 13.42 11.02
CA GLU A 11 -10.12 13.01 12.39
C GLU A 11 -11.08 14.04 13.00
N ASP A 12 -12.25 13.63 13.47
CA ASP A 12 -13.23 14.53 14.05
C ASP A 12 -12.89 14.93 15.50
N ASP A 13 -12.16 14.07 16.21
CA ASP A 13 -11.62 14.41 17.53
C ASP A 13 -10.43 15.36 17.39
N ARG A 14 -10.66 16.62 17.81
CA ARG A 14 -9.67 17.70 17.74
C ARG A 14 -8.42 17.44 18.59
N GLU A 15 -8.55 16.73 19.71
CA GLU A 15 -7.42 16.41 20.59
C GLU A 15 -6.51 15.38 19.91
N ILE A 16 -7.10 14.32 19.36
CA ILE A 16 -6.36 13.29 18.60
C ILE A 16 -5.73 13.91 17.34
N GLY A 17 -6.50 14.68 16.57
CA GLY A 17 -6.01 15.37 15.37
C GLY A 17 -4.82 16.29 15.68
N SER A 18 -4.91 17.11 16.73
CA SER A 18 -3.84 18.00 17.17
C SER A 18 -2.61 17.22 17.65
N LEU A 19 -2.79 16.13 18.39
CA LEU A 19 -1.71 15.27 18.88
C LEU A 19 -0.96 14.63 17.69
N VAL A 20 -1.68 14.09 16.71
CA VAL A 20 -1.10 13.49 15.51
C VAL A 20 -0.35 14.55 14.69
N CYS A 21 -0.96 15.72 14.46
CA CYS A 21 -0.31 16.81 13.74
C CYS A 21 0.95 17.32 14.46
N GLY A 22 0.89 17.49 15.78
CA GLY A 22 2.04 17.88 16.59
C GLY A 22 3.18 16.87 16.53
N LEU A 23 2.86 15.58 16.51
CA LEU A 23 3.84 14.50 16.35
C LEU A 23 4.49 14.57 14.95
N LEU A 24 3.68 14.65 13.90
CA LEU A 24 4.15 14.69 12.52
C LEU A 24 5.02 15.91 12.24
N GLY A 25 4.64 17.09 12.74
CA GLY A 25 5.43 18.32 12.57
C GLY A 25 6.83 18.21 13.19
N ARG A 26 6.96 17.59 14.38
CA ARG A 26 8.26 17.35 15.03
C ARG A 26 9.16 16.39 14.25
N GLU A 27 8.56 15.51 13.45
CA GLU A 27 9.27 14.50 12.66
C GLU A 27 9.53 14.91 11.21
N GLY A 28 9.31 16.20 10.91
CA GLY A 28 9.64 16.80 9.62
C GLY A 28 8.60 16.56 8.51
N PHE A 29 7.35 16.26 8.86
CA PHE A 29 6.22 16.23 7.92
C PHE A 29 5.49 17.58 7.89
N GLN A 30 4.71 17.83 6.85
CA GLN A 30 3.75 18.93 6.79
C GLN A 30 2.34 18.40 7.05
N PRO A 31 1.86 18.38 8.31
CA PRO A 31 0.54 17.89 8.62
C PRO A 31 -0.53 18.95 8.34
N ARG A 32 -1.68 18.50 7.87
CA ARG A 32 -2.91 19.29 7.78
C ARG A 32 -4.05 18.50 8.42
N HIS A 33 -4.78 19.10 9.34
CA HIS A 33 -5.93 18.49 10.01
C HIS A 33 -7.25 18.98 9.43
N VAL A 34 -8.19 18.06 9.24
CA VAL A 34 -9.57 18.30 8.85
C VAL A 34 -10.48 17.34 9.62
N ALA A 35 -11.73 17.78 9.89
CA ALA A 35 -12.63 17.05 10.78
C ALA A 35 -13.70 16.20 10.04
N SER A 36 -13.73 16.24 8.70
CA SER A 36 -14.76 15.55 7.92
C SER A 36 -14.29 15.19 6.50
N GLY A 37 -15.02 14.28 5.83
CA GLY A 37 -14.80 13.95 4.43
C GLY A 37 -14.96 15.14 3.49
N LEU A 38 -15.92 16.03 3.77
CA LEU A 38 -16.11 17.26 2.98
C LEU A 38 -14.92 18.22 3.08
N GLU A 39 -14.39 18.42 4.28
CA GLU A 39 -13.19 19.22 4.48
C GLU A 39 -11.95 18.57 3.84
N MET A 40 -11.88 17.25 3.88
CA MET A 40 -10.84 16.48 3.18
C MET A 40 -10.88 16.76 1.68
N ASP A 41 -12.05 16.69 1.04
CA ASP A 41 -12.19 16.92 -0.41
C ASP A 41 -11.76 18.35 -0.79
N ASN A 42 -12.15 19.34 0.03
CA ASN A 42 -11.72 20.72 -0.16
C ASN A 42 -10.19 20.86 -0.04
N ALA A 43 -9.60 20.18 0.95
CA ALA A 43 -8.16 20.18 1.16
C ALA A 43 -7.41 19.52 -0.02
N LEU A 44 -7.89 18.40 -0.53
CA LEU A 44 -7.31 17.72 -1.70
C LEU A 44 -7.38 18.61 -2.95
N ALA A 45 -8.55 19.22 -3.21
CA ALA A 45 -8.74 20.13 -4.34
C ALA A 45 -7.87 21.39 -4.26
N GLU A 46 -7.69 21.94 -3.07
CA GLU A 46 -6.82 23.11 -2.83
C GLU A 46 -5.35 22.77 -3.07
N THR A 47 -4.86 21.67 -2.50
CA THR A 47 -3.45 21.27 -2.63
C THR A 47 -3.10 20.89 -4.07
N ALA A 48 -4.02 20.28 -4.82
CA ALA A 48 -3.84 20.00 -6.24
C ALA A 48 -3.68 21.30 -7.04
N ARG A 49 -4.50 22.32 -6.78
CA ARG A 49 -4.41 23.63 -7.43
C ARG A 49 -3.12 24.39 -7.11
N ASN A 50 -2.62 24.24 -5.88
CA ASN A 50 -1.41 24.92 -5.42
C ASN A 50 -0.11 24.18 -5.78
N GLY A 51 -0.17 23.07 -6.53
CA GLY A 51 0.99 22.28 -6.91
C GLY A 51 1.71 21.60 -5.74
N ARG A 52 1.02 21.41 -4.61
CA ARG A 52 1.53 20.68 -3.42
C ARG A 52 0.59 19.52 -3.10
N PRO A 53 0.74 18.39 -3.79
CA PRO A 53 -0.13 17.23 -3.58
C PRO A 53 0.00 16.70 -2.15
N ILE A 54 -1.07 16.07 -1.67
CA ILE A 54 -1.04 15.27 -0.45
C ILE A 54 -0.30 13.96 -0.77
N ASP A 55 0.67 13.59 0.07
CA ASP A 55 1.47 12.38 -0.08
C ASP A 55 0.89 11.18 0.69
N LEU A 56 0.10 11.45 1.74
CA LEU A 56 -0.55 10.43 2.58
C LEU A 56 -1.80 11.00 3.23
N VAL A 57 -2.84 10.20 3.33
CA VAL A 57 -4.02 10.45 4.17
C VAL A 57 -3.98 9.53 5.38
N ILE A 58 -4.11 10.10 6.57
CA ILE A 58 -4.44 9.39 7.80
C ILE A 58 -5.94 9.59 8.01
N LEU A 59 -6.71 8.51 8.04
CA LEU A 59 -8.16 8.54 7.97
C LEU A 59 -8.77 7.80 9.15
N ASP A 60 -9.55 8.50 9.97
CA ASP A 60 -10.37 7.82 10.98
C ASP A 60 -11.50 7.03 10.33
N LEU A 61 -11.80 5.88 10.91
CA LEU A 61 -12.92 5.04 10.50
C LEU A 61 -14.26 5.65 10.91
N MET A 62 -14.32 6.25 12.11
CA MET A 62 -15.54 6.70 12.75
C MET A 62 -15.75 8.21 12.59
N LEU A 63 -15.93 8.66 11.36
CA LEU A 63 -16.19 10.08 11.08
C LEU A 63 -17.69 10.38 11.07
N PRO A 64 -18.10 11.58 11.46
CA PRO A 64 -19.49 12.02 11.35
C PRO A 64 -19.89 12.27 9.88
N GLY A 65 -21.06 11.79 9.50
CA GLY A 65 -21.60 11.93 8.14
C GLY A 65 -21.18 10.82 7.21
N GLU A 66 -20.07 10.98 6.49
CA GLU A 66 -19.51 9.91 5.64
C GLU A 66 -18.49 9.09 6.44
N ASP A 67 -18.72 7.77 6.55
CA ASP A 67 -17.79 6.88 7.25
C ASP A 67 -16.45 6.72 6.52
N GLY A 68 -15.38 6.44 7.29
CA GLY A 68 -14.03 6.33 6.75
C GLY A 68 -13.84 5.21 5.71
N LEU A 69 -14.65 4.14 5.74
CA LEU A 69 -14.59 3.08 4.73
C LEU A 69 -15.13 3.57 3.38
N SER A 70 -16.23 4.33 3.40
CA SER A 70 -16.80 4.95 2.20
C SER A 70 -15.82 5.94 1.58
N ILE A 71 -15.18 6.77 2.41
CA ILE A 71 -14.13 7.71 1.98
C ILE A 71 -12.95 6.94 1.37
N CYS A 72 -12.46 5.89 2.03
CA CYS A 72 -11.36 5.07 1.54
C CYS A 72 -11.66 4.48 0.16
N ARG A 73 -12.87 3.89 -0.02
CA ARG A 73 -13.32 3.34 -1.30
C ARG A 73 -13.33 4.39 -2.40
N ARG A 74 -13.85 5.59 -2.09
CA ARG A 74 -13.94 6.72 -3.03
C ARG A 74 -12.56 7.24 -3.43
N LEU A 75 -11.63 7.38 -2.48
CA LEU A 75 -10.26 7.77 -2.76
C LEU A 75 -9.53 6.74 -3.64
N ARG A 76 -9.79 5.46 -3.44
CA ARG A 76 -9.23 4.39 -4.29
C ARG A 76 -9.82 4.38 -5.70
N ALA A 77 -11.09 4.68 -5.85
CA ALA A 77 -11.69 4.83 -7.18
C ALA A 77 -11.14 6.05 -7.94
N ALA A 78 -10.65 7.06 -7.23
CA ALA A 78 -10.09 8.29 -7.80
C ALA A 78 -8.57 8.22 -8.05
N GLY A 79 -7.84 7.27 -7.42
CA GLY A 79 -6.39 7.13 -7.59
C GLY A 79 -5.69 6.35 -6.48
N ASN A 80 -4.36 6.40 -6.51
CA ASN A 80 -3.48 5.61 -5.61
C ASN A 80 -2.90 6.42 -4.44
N LEU A 81 -3.59 7.47 -3.99
CA LEU A 81 -3.15 8.24 -2.84
C LEU A 81 -2.99 7.33 -1.61
N PRO A 82 -1.82 7.25 -0.96
CA PRO A 82 -1.61 6.40 0.20
C PRO A 82 -2.56 6.69 1.36
N ILE A 83 -3.15 5.65 1.97
CA ILE A 83 -4.13 5.77 3.06
C ILE A 83 -3.71 4.90 4.24
N LEU A 84 -3.53 5.52 5.41
CA LEU A 84 -3.41 4.85 6.70
C LEU A 84 -4.71 5.04 7.48
N MET A 85 -5.42 3.96 7.78
CA MET A 85 -6.64 4.04 8.57
C MET A 85 -6.37 4.00 10.07
N LEU A 86 -7.01 4.91 10.81
CA LEU A 86 -7.09 4.86 12.28
C LEU A 86 -8.47 4.33 12.69
N THR A 87 -8.54 3.59 13.81
CA THR A 87 -9.82 3.05 14.27
C THR A 87 -9.86 2.81 15.76
N ALA A 88 -11.02 3.02 16.37
CA ALA A 88 -11.29 2.71 17.77
C ALA A 88 -11.55 1.22 18.02
N LYS A 89 -11.85 0.43 16.97
CA LYS A 89 -12.27 -0.96 17.12
C LYS A 89 -11.10 -1.93 16.92
N LYS A 90 -11.00 -2.87 17.86
CA LYS A 90 -10.07 -4.02 17.81
C LYS A 90 -10.64 -5.20 17.03
N ASP A 91 -11.88 -5.11 16.53
CA ASP A 91 -12.53 -6.23 15.85
C ASP A 91 -11.84 -6.50 14.50
N ASP A 92 -11.41 -7.75 14.35
CA ASP A 92 -10.75 -8.26 13.14
C ASP A 92 -11.59 -8.01 11.87
N ILE A 93 -12.91 -7.92 12.00
CA ILE A 93 -13.85 -7.72 10.88
C ILE A 93 -13.70 -6.31 10.29
N ASP A 94 -13.68 -5.26 11.11
CA ASP A 94 -13.54 -3.87 10.61
C ASP A 94 -12.19 -3.64 9.95
N ARG A 95 -11.17 -4.32 10.45
CA ARG A 95 -9.81 -4.30 9.91
C ARG A 95 -9.72 -5.01 8.54
N ILE A 96 -10.39 -6.15 8.40
CA ILE A 96 -10.47 -6.87 7.13
C ILE A 96 -11.21 -6.02 6.10
N ILE A 97 -12.34 -5.43 6.48
CA ILE A 97 -13.12 -4.56 5.60
C ILE A 97 -12.31 -3.33 5.17
N GLY A 98 -11.58 -2.68 6.09
CA GLY A 98 -10.72 -1.54 5.76
C GLY A 98 -9.63 -1.85 4.74
N LEU A 99 -8.98 -3.00 4.87
CA LEU A 99 -7.98 -3.48 3.92
C LEU A 99 -8.60 -3.93 2.59
N GLU A 100 -9.78 -4.56 2.61
CA GLU A 100 -10.55 -4.90 1.40
C GLU A 100 -10.97 -3.67 0.60
N MET A 101 -11.21 -2.54 1.29
CA MET A 101 -11.52 -1.25 0.66
C MET A 101 -10.29 -0.53 0.10
N GLY A 102 -9.08 -1.10 0.26
CA GLY A 102 -7.86 -0.62 -0.39
C GLY A 102 -6.96 0.28 0.46
N ALA A 103 -7.14 0.39 1.76
CA ALA A 103 -6.17 1.07 2.64
C ALA A 103 -4.78 0.41 2.54
N ASP A 104 -3.70 1.21 2.65
CA ASP A 104 -2.32 0.71 2.59
C ASP A 104 -1.86 0.14 3.93
N ASP A 105 -2.41 0.63 5.03
CA ASP A 105 -2.17 0.11 6.36
C ASP A 105 -3.29 0.57 7.32
N TYR A 106 -3.27 0.03 8.53
CA TYR A 106 -4.30 0.17 9.53
C TYR A 106 -3.69 0.23 10.93
N LEU A 107 -4.15 1.16 11.78
CA LEU A 107 -3.63 1.34 13.13
C LEU A 107 -4.75 1.50 14.14
N PRO A 108 -4.92 0.58 15.11
CA PRO A 108 -5.96 0.69 16.13
C PRO A 108 -5.63 1.79 17.15
N LYS A 109 -6.66 2.50 17.60
CA LYS A 109 -6.62 3.41 18.75
C LYS A 109 -6.86 2.62 20.06
N PRO A 110 -6.13 2.89 21.14
CA PRO A 110 -5.01 3.82 21.26
C PRO A 110 -3.73 3.27 20.63
N PHE A 111 -2.98 4.12 19.92
CA PHE A 111 -1.76 3.74 19.21
C PHE A 111 -0.50 4.30 19.87
N ASN A 112 0.61 3.61 19.67
CA ASN A 112 1.92 4.12 20.04
C ASN A 112 2.38 5.16 18.99
N PRO A 113 2.82 6.38 19.40
CA PRO A 113 3.34 7.39 18.49
C PRO A 113 4.49 6.90 17.59
N ARG A 114 5.38 6.07 18.11
CA ARG A 114 6.49 5.48 17.33
C ARG A 114 6.00 4.50 16.28
N GLU A 115 4.94 3.76 16.57
CA GLU A 115 4.31 2.84 15.62
C GLU A 115 3.65 3.60 14.48
N LEU A 116 2.88 4.66 14.78
CA LEU A 116 2.28 5.54 13.79
C LEU A 116 3.34 6.07 12.82
N LEU A 117 4.44 6.63 13.33
CA LEU A 117 5.53 7.16 12.52
C LEU A 117 6.22 6.08 11.67
N ALA A 118 6.45 4.90 12.22
CA ALA A 118 7.06 3.79 11.50
C ALA A 118 6.19 3.37 10.30
N ARG A 119 4.86 3.29 10.47
CA ARG A 119 3.90 2.97 9.42
C ARG A 119 3.84 4.05 8.34
N ILE A 120 3.75 5.32 8.72
CA ILE A 120 3.77 6.45 7.80
C ILE A 120 5.03 6.43 6.94
N ARG A 121 6.22 6.30 7.55
CA ARG A 121 7.48 6.23 6.82
C ARG A 121 7.56 5.01 5.89
N ALA A 122 7.01 3.87 6.31
CA ALA A 122 6.94 2.67 5.49
C ALA A 122 6.05 2.88 4.26
N ILE A 123 4.87 3.47 4.42
CA ILE A 123 3.93 3.77 3.33
C ILE A 123 4.57 4.76 2.35
N LEU A 124 5.06 5.89 2.82
CA LEU A 124 5.66 6.94 1.97
C LEU A 124 6.90 6.45 1.22
N ARG A 125 7.74 5.63 1.84
CA ARG A 125 8.90 5.03 1.15
C ARG A 125 8.48 4.13 -0.01
N ARG A 126 7.35 3.46 0.10
CA ARG A 126 6.79 2.58 -0.93
C ARG A 126 6.12 3.36 -2.05
N ALA A 127 5.47 4.48 -1.73
CA ALA A 127 4.82 5.37 -2.68
C ALA A 127 5.81 6.27 -3.45
N ALA A 128 7.01 6.48 -2.92
CA ALA A 128 8.05 7.26 -3.61
C ALA A 128 8.49 6.51 -4.88
N PRO A 129 8.49 7.17 -6.07
CA PRO A 129 9.08 6.59 -7.26
C PRO A 129 10.54 6.24 -6.96
N ALA A 130 10.98 5.05 -7.40
CA ALA A 130 12.36 4.61 -7.23
C ALA A 130 13.27 5.71 -7.79
N LYS A 131 13.98 6.43 -6.92
CA LYS A 131 14.97 7.43 -7.38
C LYS A 131 16.04 6.68 -8.15
N THR A 132 16.14 6.96 -9.43
CA THR A 132 17.34 6.72 -10.20
C THR A 132 18.47 7.46 -9.45
N PRO A 133 19.58 6.81 -9.07
CA PRO A 133 20.70 7.53 -8.47
C PRO A 133 21.21 8.54 -9.51
N GLU A 134 21.22 9.83 -9.17
CA GLU A 134 21.95 10.82 -9.98
C GLU A 134 23.42 10.41 -10.05
N PRO A 135 24.07 10.50 -11.22
CA PRO A 135 25.49 10.25 -11.32
C PRO A 135 26.27 11.39 -10.62
N GLY A 136 26.64 11.15 -9.37
CA GLY A 136 27.65 11.96 -8.68
C GLY A 136 29.03 11.69 -9.28
N PRO A 137 30.02 12.62 -9.11
CA PRO A 137 31.32 12.50 -9.75
C PRO A 137 32.04 11.20 -9.36
N ALA A 138 32.51 10.50 -10.37
CA ALA A 138 33.13 9.19 -10.31
C ALA A 138 34.33 9.16 -9.36
N VAL A 139 34.22 8.35 -8.30
CA VAL A 139 35.37 7.76 -7.63
C VAL A 139 35.44 6.29 -8.10
N PRO A 140 36.55 5.80 -8.63
CA PRO A 140 36.63 4.46 -9.18
C PRO A 140 36.68 3.44 -8.04
N THR A 141 35.57 2.85 -7.68
CA THR A 141 35.54 1.69 -6.81
C THR A 141 34.61 0.66 -7.43
N ALA A 142 35.20 -0.48 -7.77
CA ALA A 142 34.64 -1.76 -8.18
C ALA A 142 33.15 -1.80 -8.58
N ALA A 143 32.91 -2.23 -9.81
CA ALA A 143 31.64 -2.46 -10.48
C ALA A 143 30.54 -2.99 -9.54
N SER A 144 29.63 -2.10 -9.11
CA SER A 144 28.32 -2.48 -8.62
C SER A 144 27.38 -2.42 -9.83
N THR A 145 27.28 -3.53 -10.53
CA THR A 145 26.25 -3.76 -11.53
C THR A 145 24.90 -3.77 -10.83
N LEU A 146 24.15 -2.66 -10.92
CA LEU A 146 22.71 -2.69 -10.68
C LEU A 146 22.14 -3.78 -11.60
N PRO A 147 21.39 -4.75 -11.09
CA PRO A 147 20.75 -5.72 -11.95
C PRO A 147 19.81 -4.99 -12.90
N PRO A 148 19.73 -5.40 -14.18
CA PRO A 148 18.77 -4.86 -15.13
C PRO A 148 17.36 -4.92 -14.52
N ALA A 149 16.51 -3.93 -14.82
CA ALA A 149 15.13 -3.91 -14.36
C ALA A 149 14.50 -5.27 -14.56
N GLU A 150 14.26 -6.01 -13.48
CA GLU A 150 13.80 -7.38 -13.55
C GLU A 150 12.34 -7.36 -13.98
N ARG A 151 12.10 -7.71 -15.25
CA ARG A 151 10.76 -7.90 -15.80
C ARG A 151 10.44 -9.36 -15.88
N LEU A 152 9.27 -9.74 -15.40
CA LEU A 152 8.78 -11.11 -15.37
C LEU A 152 7.49 -11.21 -16.16
N GLY A 153 7.37 -12.23 -17.02
CA GLY A 153 6.18 -12.55 -17.77
C GLY A 153 5.44 -13.75 -17.18
N PHE A 154 4.12 -13.68 -17.05
CA PHE A 154 3.29 -14.83 -16.66
C PHE A 154 1.87 -14.65 -17.19
N ALA A 155 1.27 -15.69 -17.75
CA ALA A 155 -0.12 -15.74 -18.21
C ALA A 155 -0.58 -14.48 -18.99
N GLY A 156 0.28 -13.92 -19.86
CA GLY A 156 -0.03 -12.70 -20.62
C GLY A 156 0.17 -11.39 -19.86
N PHE A 157 0.67 -11.44 -18.63
CA PHE A 157 1.05 -10.27 -17.85
C PHE A 157 2.55 -10.00 -17.98
N THR A 158 2.90 -8.71 -17.96
CA THR A 158 4.27 -8.21 -17.81
C THR A 158 4.39 -7.50 -16.47
N PHE A 159 5.25 -8.02 -15.61
CA PHE A 159 5.46 -7.52 -14.25
C PHE A 159 6.84 -6.89 -14.13
N ASP A 160 6.89 -5.55 -14.08
CA ASP A 160 8.12 -4.78 -13.90
C ASP A 160 8.35 -4.57 -12.39
N LEU A 161 9.30 -5.31 -11.84
CA LEU A 161 9.63 -5.26 -10.41
C LEU A 161 10.31 -3.95 -10.02
N GLY A 162 11.10 -3.38 -10.92
CA GLY A 162 11.80 -2.12 -10.68
C GLY A 162 10.86 -0.93 -10.67
N ALA A 163 9.98 -0.83 -11.67
CA ALA A 163 8.97 0.21 -11.77
C ALA A 163 7.76 -0.03 -10.88
N ARG A 164 7.61 -1.20 -10.26
CA ARG A 164 6.46 -1.64 -9.44
C ARG A 164 5.13 -1.60 -10.20
N ARG A 165 5.14 -2.01 -11.47
CA ARG A 165 3.99 -1.94 -12.37
C ARG A 165 3.65 -3.32 -12.94
N LEU A 166 2.35 -3.58 -13.09
CA LEU A 166 1.82 -4.77 -13.73
C LEU A 166 1.04 -4.37 -14.99
N PHE A 167 1.26 -5.07 -16.09
CA PHE A 167 0.57 -4.83 -17.35
C PHE A 167 -0.09 -6.10 -17.86
N ARG A 168 -1.25 -5.96 -18.51
CA ARG A 168 -1.86 -7.00 -19.35
C ARG A 168 -1.92 -6.46 -20.78
N GLY A 169 -0.96 -6.89 -21.62
CA GLY A 169 -0.72 -6.24 -22.91
C GLY A 169 -0.25 -4.80 -22.72
N GLU A 170 -1.00 -3.83 -23.21
CA GLU A 170 -0.72 -2.39 -23.04
C GLU A 170 -1.43 -1.77 -21.81
N ASP A 171 -2.40 -2.49 -21.22
CA ASP A 171 -3.17 -1.99 -20.09
C ASP A 171 -2.41 -2.15 -18.78
N GLU A 172 -2.21 -1.05 -18.06
CA GLU A 172 -1.63 -1.06 -16.73
C GLU A 172 -2.67 -1.45 -15.68
N ILE A 173 -2.32 -2.42 -14.85
CA ILE A 173 -3.13 -2.87 -13.72
C ILE A 173 -2.58 -2.26 -12.44
N GLU A 174 -3.36 -1.38 -11.84
CA GLU A 174 -2.97 -0.74 -10.59
C GLU A 174 -2.96 -1.73 -9.42
N LEU A 175 -1.82 -1.82 -8.74
CA LEU A 175 -1.64 -2.62 -7.55
C LEU A 175 -1.44 -1.73 -6.33
N SER A 176 -2.15 -2.03 -5.24
CA SER A 176 -1.74 -1.48 -3.94
C SER A 176 -0.39 -2.06 -3.54
N THR A 177 0.29 -1.42 -2.59
CA THR A 177 1.60 -1.90 -2.13
C THR A 177 1.54 -3.34 -1.59
N GLY A 178 0.48 -3.67 -0.82
CA GLY A 178 0.31 -5.03 -0.31
C GLY A 178 0.07 -6.06 -1.41
N ASP A 179 -0.76 -5.72 -2.41
CA ASP A 179 -1.01 -6.57 -3.58
C ASP A 179 0.30 -6.81 -4.35
N PHE A 180 1.11 -5.76 -4.54
CA PHE A 180 2.41 -5.85 -5.21
C PHE A 180 3.36 -6.81 -4.48
N GLU A 181 3.55 -6.66 -3.17
CA GLU A 181 4.48 -7.50 -2.40
C GLU A 181 4.05 -8.98 -2.38
N ILE A 182 2.75 -9.26 -2.24
CA ILE A 182 2.23 -10.62 -2.32
C ILE A 182 2.43 -11.19 -3.73
N LEU A 183 2.18 -10.40 -4.77
CA LEU A 183 2.42 -10.84 -6.14
C LEU A 183 3.90 -11.12 -6.40
N VAL A 184 4.82 -10.29 -5.90
CA VAL A 184 6.28 -10.53 -5.96
C VAL A 184 6.64 -11.85 -5.29
N ALA A 185 6.11 -12.13 -4.10
CA ALA A 185 6.37 -13.38 -3.40
C ALA A 185 5.91 -14.59 -4.21
N LEU A 186 4.73 -14.52 -4.82
CA LEU A 186 4.18 -15.60 -5.64
C LEU A 186 4.96 -15.80 -6.96
N VAL A 187 5.28 -14.72 -7.66
CA VAL A 187 5.96 -14.76 -8.96
C VAL A 187 7.40 -15.22 -8.83
N ARG A 188 8.06 -14.94 -7.70
CA ARG A 188 9.40 -15.46 -7.39
C ARG A 188 9.43 -16.94 -6.98
N HIS A 189 8.27 -17.50 -6.65
CA HIS A 189 8.12 -18.90 -6.26
C HIS A 189 6.99 -19.58 -7.05
N PRO A 190 7.07 -19.57 -8.41
CA PRO A 190 6.01 -20.12 -9.25
C PRO A 190 5.84 -21.62 -8.99
N GLN A 191 4.59 -22.09 -9.07
CA GLN A 191 4.21 -23.49 -8.90
C GLN A 191 4.60 -24.11 -7.53
N ARG A 192 4.94 -23.24 -6.56
CA ARG A 192 5.24 -23.66 -5.19
C ARG A 192 4.11 -23.22 -4.27
N VAL A 193 3.67 -24.13 -3.40
CA VAL A 193 2.71 -23.80 -2.34
C VAL A 193 3.43 -23.01 -1.26
N LEU A 194 2.95 -21.81 -0.98
CA LEU A 194 3.44 -20.95 0.08
C LEU A 194 2.36 -20.86 1.17
N THR A 195 2.75 -21.12 2.40
CA THR A 195 1.86 -20.91 3.56
C THR A 195 1.60 -19.42 3.76
N ARG A 196 0.58 -19.07 4.58
CA ARG A 196 0.31 -17.68 4.94
C ARG A 196 1.53 -17.00 5.56
N ASP A 197 2.18 -17.68 6.50
CA ASP A 197 3.38 -17.17 7.16
C ASP A 197 4.54 -16.96 6.17
N GLN A 198 4.74 -17.90 5.24
CA GLN A 198 5.75 -17.76 4.20
C GLN A 198 5.46 -16.59 3.25
N LEU A 199 4.20 -16.39 2.85
CA LEU A 199 3.81 -15.23 2.04
C LEU A 199 4.03 -13.93 2.80
N LEU A 200 3.70 -13.90 4.09
CA LEU A 200 4.00 -12.79 4.98
C LEU A 200 5.49 -12.54 5.07
N ASP A 201 6.28 -13.57 5.32
CA ASP A 201 7.74 -13.46 5.44
C ASP A 201 8.40 -12.97 4.15
N LEU A 202 7.97 -13.47 3.01
CA LEU A 202 8.49 -13.09 1.70
C LEU A 202 8.02 -11.69 1.25
N ALA A 203 6.79 -11.31 1.62
CA ALA A 203 6.26 -9.97 1.37
C ALA A 203 6.85 -8.91 2.32
N LYS A 204 7.63 -9.34 3.33
CA LYS A 204 8.21 -8.46 4.35
C LYS A 204 9.31 -7.55 3.81
N GLY A 205 8.97 -6.23 3.70
CA GLY A 205 9.70 -5.25 4.52
C GLY A 205 9.01 -5.11 5.88
N ARG A 206 9.67 -5.45 6.92
CA ARG A 206 9.51 -5.24 8.39
C ARG A 206 8.17 -4.76 9.02
N SER A 207 7.05 -4.69 8.31
CA SER A 207 5.78 -4.12 8.78
C SER A 207 4.60 -5.09 8.80
N TRP A 208 4.79 -6.35 8.48
CA TRP A 208 3.71 -7.34 8.39
C TRP A 208 3.53 -8.19 9.67
N GLU A 209 4.29 -7.95 10.72
CA GLU A 209 4.32 -8.80 11.94
C GLU A 209 3.00 -8.91 12.72
N ALA A 210 1.93 -8.23 12.28
CA ALA A 210 0.63 -8.25 12.98
C ALA A 210 -0.53 -8.87 12.20
N TYR A 211 -0.34 -9.50 11.00
CA TYR A 211 -1.49 -9.68 10.10
C TYR A 211 -1.59 -11.04 9.40
N ASP A 212 -1.87 -12.10 10.13
CA ASP A 212 -2.13 -13.46 9.60
C ASP A 212 -3.31 -13.50 8.59
N ARG A 213 -4.29 -12.58 8.72
CA ARG A 213 -5.47 -12.49 7.83
C ARG A 213 -5.33 -11.55 6.64
N SER A 214 -4.33 -10.71 6.60
CA SER A 214 -4.14 -9.74 5.52
C SER A 214 -3.71 -10.38 4.19
N VAL A 215 -3.09 -11.55 4.22
CA VAL A 215 -2.74 -12.34 3.03
C VAL A 215 -3.98 -12.75 2.25
N ASP A 216 -5.00 -13.27 2.92
CA ASP A 216 -6.25 -13.74 2.28
C ASP A 216 -6.97 -12.58 1.58
N VAL A 217 -6.96 -11.40 2.19
CA VAL A 217 -7.54 -10.16 1.65
C VAL A 217 -6.76 -9.67 0.42
N ALA A 218 -5.44 -9.61 0.51
CA ALA A 218 -4.59 -9.21 -0.62
C ALA A 218 -4.75 -10.19 -1.79
N LEU A 219 -4.81 -11.49 -1.52
CA LEU A 219 -5.05 -12.51 -2.54
C LEU A 219 -6.44 -12.40 -3.17
N SER A 220 -7.48 -12.07 -2.39
CA SER A 220 -8.82 -11.82 -2.91
C SER A 220 -8.84 -10.62 -3.85
N ARG A 221 -8.15 -9.51 -3.50
CA ARG A 221 -8.01 -8.33 -4.37
C ARG A 221 -7.21 -8.63 -5.62
N LEU A 222 -6.07 -9.32 -5.49
CA LEU A 222 -5.26 -9.73 -6.63
C LEU A 222 -6.07 -10.57 -7.61
N ARG A 223 -6.84 -11.55 -7.13
CA ARG A 223 -7.71 -12.36 -7.97
C ARG A 223 -8.70 -11.51 -8.75
N ARG A 224 -9.32 -10.50 -8.13
CA ARG A 224 -10.25 -9.59 -8.83
C ARG A 224 -9.57 -8.79 -9.95
N LYS A 225 -8.25 -8.59 -9.88
CA LYS A 225 -7.47 -7.80 -10.84
C LYS A 225 -6.85 -8.63 -11.96
N ILE A 226 -6.44 -9.88 -11.66
CA ILE A 226 -5.67 -10.69 -12.61
C ILE A 226 -6.38 -11.96 -13.09
N GLU A 227 -7.41 -12.45 -12.38
CA GLU A 227 -8.19 -13.60 -12.82
C GLU A 227 -9.33 -13.17 -13.74
N ASP A 228 -9.66 -14.01 -14.70
CA ASP A 228 -10.86 -13.80 -15.54
C ASP A 228 -12.15 -14.07 -14.74
N ASP A 229 -12.12 -15.07 -13.84
CA ASP A 229 -13.18 -15.35 -12.86
C ASP A 229 -12.58 -15.49 -11.45
N PRO A 230 -12.74 -14.47 -10.58
CA PRO A 230 -12.21 -14.51 -9.22
C PRO A 230 -12.81 -15.61 -8.34
N THR A 231 -13.99 -16.16 -8.70
CA THR A 231 -14.66 -17.24 -7.96
C THR A 231 -14.07 -18.60 -8.31
N GLN A 232 -13.47 -18.73 -9.50
CA GLN A 232 -12.80 -19.93 -9.97
C GLN A 232 -11.34 -19.62 -10.40
N PRO A 233 -10.47 -19.22 -9.46
CA PRO A 233 -9.14 -18.72 -9.78
C PRO A 233 -8.27 -19.79 -10.42
N GLN A 234 -7.66 -19.45 -11.55
CA GLN A 234 -6.76 -20.31 -12.30
C GLN A 234 -5.28 -19.96 -12.08
N LEU A 235 -4.98 -18.70 -11.85
CA LEU A 235 -3.62 -18.20 -11.66
C LEU A 235 -3.17 -18.37 -10.21
N ILE A 236 -3.95 -17.84 -9.25
CA ILE A 236 -3.64 -17.96 -7.82
C ILE A 236 -4.57 -19.00 -7.19
N LYS A 237 -4.10 -20.22 -7.04
CA LYS A 237 -4.86 -21.33 -6.47
C LYS A 237 -4.73 -21.40 -4.95
N THR A 238 -5.85 -21.76 -4.30
CA THR A 238 -5.86 -22.13 -2.88
C THR A 238 -5.60 -23.61 -2.76
N VAL A 239 -4.58 -24.01 -2.02
CA VAL A 239 -4.32 -25.41 -1.65
C VAL A 239 -4.82 -25.61 -0.23
N ARG A 240 -5.93 -26.35 -0.08
CA ARG A 240 -6.60 -26.55 1.23
C ARG A 240 -5.61 -27.01 2.28
N ASN A 241 -5.65 -26.38 3.44
CA ASN A 241 -4.80 -26.63 4.61
C ASN A 241 -3.28 -26.46 4.38
N ALA A 242 -2.84 -25.95 3.22
CA ALA A 242 -1.43 -25.79 2.89
C ALA A 242 -1.04 -24.33 2.54
N GLY A 243 -1.92 -23.56 1.88
CA GLY A 243 -1.63 -22.17 1.50
C GLY A 243 -2.07 -21.81 0.10
N TYR A 244 -1.24 -21.03 -0.59
CA TYR A 244 -1.52 -20.49 -1.91
C TYR A 244 -0.38 -20.74 -2.88
N MET A 245 -0.70 -20.79 -4.16
CA MET A 245 0.26 -21.09 -5.21
C MET A 245 -0.07 -20.31 -6.48
N LEU A 246 0.93 -19.69 -7.10
CA LEU A 246 0.81 -19.22 -8.48
C LEU A 246 0.94 -20.45 -9.41
N ALA A 247 -0.14 -20.83 -10.08
CA ALA A 247 -0.25 -22.10 -10.81
C ALA A 247 0.24 -22.01 -12.27
N VAL A 248 0.97 -20.94 -12.63
CA VAL A 248 1.50 -20.70 -13.98
C VAL A 248 3.02 -20.58 -13.95
N THR A 249 3.65 -20.76 -15.12
CA THR A 249 5.08 -20.52 -15.30
C THR A 249 5.37 -19.04 -15.35
N VAL A 250 6.57 -18.68 -14.91
CA VAL A 250 7.08 -17.31 -14.93
C VAL A 250 8.37 -17.29 -15.74
N GLU A 251 8.48 -16.34 -16.65
CA GLU A 251 9.61 -16.15 -17.53
C GLU A 251 10.27 -14.79 -17.27
N ARG A 252 11.58 -14.68 -17.46
CA ARG A 252 12.29 -13.40 -17.48
C ARG A 252 12.17 -12.78 -18.87
N LEU A 253 11.78 -11.51 -18.94
CA LEU A 253 11.62 -10.74 -20.18
C LEU A 253 12.83 -9.84 -20.42
#